data_7ccecbd7f300ea0b50531c7e722c598d
#
_entry.id   7ccecbd7f300ea0b50531c7e722c598d
#
_cell.length_a   1.000
_cell.length_b   1.000
_cell.length_c   1.000
_cell.angle_alpha   90.00
_cell.angle_beta   90.00
_cell.angle_gamma   90.00
#
_symmetry.space_group_name_H-M   'P 1'
#
loop_
_entity.id
_entity.type
_entity.pdbx_description
1 polymer ?
#
loop_
_entity_poly.entity_id
_entity_poly.type
_entity_poly.pdbx_seq_one_letter_code
_entity_poly.pdbx_strand_id
1 'polypeptide(L)'
;MKTTIVNCHALIGENAVPAPERVDIAIDGRVITEIRPHGAREPEGTVIDGRELLIAAGLINGHHHSHEGFYKGRKDNLPLELWMNYVRPLKPIEMSPRDIYLRTMIGAIEAVRSGTTTLCDDTNQSPRIRPDHVEQVFQAYEDIGIRANVGITLFDRPFFRAVPFVDEEFPKELLAELDGTRMYSGAELLDFVRGLARTRHPSTNRVAYMAAPSAPQRCTEEFLLDVRRMADDFDLPLMIHVQETRMQVVTGQLFYGSTMIEYLDRIGFMKPKTAFIHGIWLNPREIEILARTGVTIQHNPPSNLKVGSGLAPVRALLKAGVNVSMGTDGCGSIEGTDMQNALYLTALLHKLRGEHTDWVGAEEAFYAATMGGARALGRDRELGAVEAGRIADLVGYRLDSIPFAPLNNALNQLVYSASRAEVDLVMVDGEVIERGGKLTRIDEAAIIDEIREAHSRIEPQLSASEIDVERISPHYERIFRRCQCMDIAADTYPARFSH
;
A
#
# COMPACT_ATOMS: atom_id res chain seq x y z
N MET A 1 19.11 22.23 7.95
CA MET A 1 20.15 21.73 8.90
C MET A 1 21.03 20.78 8.12
N LYS A 2 22.36 20.93 8.18
CA LYS A 2 23.28 20.04 7.47
C LYS A 2 23.49 18.76 8.26
N THR A 3 23.54 17.63 7.57
CA THR A 3 23.84 16.31 8.12
C THR A 3 24.77 15.59 7.16
N THR A 4 25.75 14.83 7.67
CA THR A 4 26.61 13.97 6.86
C THR A 4 26.63 12.58 7.44
N ILE A 5 26.20 11.57 6.65
CA ILE A 5 26.40 10.16 6.97
C ILE A 5 27.80 9.80 6.44
N VAL A 6 28.73 9.44 7.33
CA VAL A 6 30.12 9.23 6.96
C VAL A 6 30.50 7.75 6.92
N ASN A 7 31.39 7.38 6.00
CA ASN A 7 32.02 6.07 5.93
C ASN A 7 31.03 4.90 5.75
N CYS A 8 29.93 5.09 5.01
CA CYS A 8 28.92 4.05 4.83
C CYS A 8 29.11 3.26 3.52
N HIS A 9 28.59 2.03 3.47
CA HIS A 9 28.25 1.38 2.22
C HIS A 9 26.91 1.98 1.72
N ALA A 10 26.72 2.06 0.40
CA ALA A 10 25.49 2.61 -0.16
C ALA A 10 25.04 1.88 -1.44
N LEU A 11 23.73 1.75 -1.62
CA LEU A 11 23.10 1.38 -2.87
C LEU A 11 22.64 2.67 -3.57
N ILE A 12 23.32 3.07 -4.65
CA ILE A 12 23.17 4.39 -5.28
C ILE A 12 22.42 4.32 -6.61
N GLY A 13 21.76 5.43 -6.94
CA GLY A 13 20.99 5.60 -8.18
C GLY A 13 19.69 4.81 -8.21
N GLU A 14 18.99 4.91 -9.30
CA GLU A 14 17.66 4.29 -9.51
C GLU A 14 17.70 2.75 -9.50
N ASN A 15 18.84 2.16 -9.91
CA ASN A 15 19.04 0.72 -9.96
C ASN A 15 19.70 0.16 -8.69
N ALA A 16 19.84 0.95 -7.65
CA ALA A 16 20.42 0.54 -6.36
C ALA A 16 21.77 -0.18 -6.51
N VAL A 17 22.67 0.37 -7.32
CA VAL A 17 24.00 -0.21 -7.57
C VAL A 17 24.88 0.00 -6.34
N PRO A 18 25.58 -1.02 -5.83
CA PRO A 18 26.52 -0.84 -4.74
C PRO A 18 27.60 0.17 -5.11
N ALA A 19 27.84 1.15 -4.23
CA ALA A 19 28.96 2.07 -4.39
C ALA A 19 30.29 1.27 -4.41
N PRO A 20 31.25 1.63 -5.29
CA PRO A 20 32.48 0.85 -5.46
C PRO A 20 33.39 0.89 -4.22
N GLU A 21 33.20 1.89 -3.38
CA GLU A 21 33.93 2.11 -2.14
C GLU A 21 33.03 2.74 -1.07
N ARG A 22 33.53 2.90 0.14
CA ARG A 22 32.79 3.62 1.19
C ARG A 22 32.62 5.08 0.84
N VAL A 23 31.45 5.61 1.13
CA VAL A 23 31.06 6.97 0.77
C VAL A 23 30.64 7.79 1.98
N ASP A 24 30.68 9.11 1.80
CA ASP A 24 29.99 10.08 2.65
C ASP A 24 28.79 10.65 1.89
N ILE A 25 27.64 10.72 2.55
CA ILE A 25 26.40 11.29 2.00
C ILE A 25 26.12 12.60 2.73
N ALA A 26 26.26 13.71 2.00
CA ALA A 26 25.99 15.05 2.52
C ALA A 26 24.53 15.45 2.24
N ILE A 27 23.86 15.98 3.26
CA ILE A 27 22.45 16.36 3.22
C ILE A 27 22.32 17.79 3.73
N ASP A 28 21.60 18.66 3.00
CA ASP A 28 21.24 20.00 3.47
C ASP A 28 19.71 20.16 3.48
N GLY A 29 19.18 20.39 4.67
CA GLY A 29 17.72 20.34 4.88
C GLY A 29 17.18 18.97 4.55
N ARG A 30 16.37 18.91 3.48
CA ARG A 30 15.71 17.67 3.03
C ARG A 30 16.38 17.00 1.83
N VAL A 31 17.46 17.59 1.27
CA VAL A 31 18.03 17.16 -0.01
C VAL A 31 19.42 16.58 0.16
N ILE A 32 19.68 15.44 -0.50
CA ILE A 32 21.03 14.90 -0.68
C ILE A 32 21.79 15.84 -1.61
N THR A 33 22.82 16.49 -1.11
CA THR A 33 23.58 17.47 -1.89
C THR A 33 24.79 16.88 -2.61
N GLU A 34 25.39 15.84 -2.02
CA GLU A 34 26.57 15.19 -2.56
C GLU A 34 26.72 13.77 -2.02
N ILE A 35 27.21 12.87 -2.88
CA ILE A 35 27.70 11.54 -2.51
C ILE A 35 29.14 11.48 -3.00
N ARG A 36 30.09 11.24 -2.10
CA ARG A 36 31.52 11.30 -2.40
C ARG A 36 32.30 10.17 -1.72
N PRO A 37 33.52 9.80 -2.21
CA PRO A 37 34.40 8.88 -1.51
C PRO A 37 34.67 9.32 -0.06
N HIS A 38 34.67 8.37 0.86
CA HIS A 38 34.95 8.67 2.28
C HIS A 38 36.24 9.40 2.48
N GLY A 39 36.23 10.46 3.29
CA GLY A 39 37.41 11.28 3.61
C GLY A 39 37.84 12.27 2.52
N ALA A 40 37.07 12.38 1.39
CA ALA A 40 37.39 13.37 0.35
C ALA A 40 37.21 14.82 0.81
N ARG A 41 36.39 15.04 1.85
CA ARG A 41 36.14 16.35 2.47
C ARG A 41 35.71 16.17 3.93
N GLU A 42 36.01 17.14 4.78
CA GLU A 42 35.51 17.17 6.16
C GLU A 42 33.97 17.17 6.19
N PRO A 43 33.34 16.39 7.10
CA PRO A 43 31.91 16.37 7.23
C PRO A 43 31.35 17.69 7.77
N GLU A 44 30.17 18.09 7.29
CA GLU A 44 29.48 19.30 7.73
C GLU A 44 28.23 18.95 8.54
N GLY A 45 27.94 19.77 9.57
CA GLY A 45 26.72 19.65 10.38
C GLY A 45 26.72 18.46 11.35
N THR A 46 25.57 17.82 11.50
CA THR A 46 25.44 16.61 12.32
C THR A 46 26.10 15.44 11.61
N VAL A 47 27.01 14.75 12.29
CA VAL A 47 27.71 13.58 11.73
C VAL A 47 27.05 12.30 12.24
N ILE A 48 26.64 11.45 11.30
CA ILE A 48 26.13 10.10 11.56
C ILE A 48 27.21 9.10 11.14
N ASP A 49 27.71 8.32 12.10
CA ASP A 49 28.65 7.24 11.81
C ASP A 49 27.96 6.11 11.03
N GLY A 50 28.39 5.89 9.80
CA GLY A 50 27.86 4.89 8.88
C GLY A 50 28.74 3.66 8.69
N ARG A 51 29.84 3.49 9.47
CA ARG A 51 30.80 2.39 9.28
C ARG A 51 30.17 1.01 9.22
N GLU A 52 29.15 0.78 10.02
CA GLU A 52 28.40 -0.47 10.07
C GLU A 52 27.02 -0.35 9.41
N LEU A 53 26.86 0.58 8.46
CA LEU A 53 25.59 0.78 7.75
C LEU A 53 25.72 0.54 6.24
N LEU A 54 24.69 -0.13 5.70
CA LEU A 54 24.34 -0.10 4.29
C LEU A 54 23.20 0.90 4.12
N ILE A 55 23.47 2.01 3.46
CA ILE A 55 22.46 3.03 3.15
C ILE A 55 21.78 2.70 1.83
N ALA A 56 20.46 2.68 1.84
CA ALA A 56 19.61 2.47 0.67
C ALA A 56 18.48 3.50 0.62
N ALA A 57 17.80 3.59 -0.52
CA ALA A 57 16.57 4.36 -0.62
C ALA A 57 15.52 3.79 0.33
N GLY A 58 14.77 4.67 0.99
CA GLY A 58 13.66 4.30 1.84
C GLY A 58 12.57 3.58 1.06
N LEU A 59 11.99 2.55 1.66
CA LEU A 59 10.95 1.76 1.04
C LEU A 59 9.65 2.58 0.92
N ILE A 60 8.94 2.40 -0.19
CA ILE A 60 7.65 3.02 -0.47
C ILE A 60 6.57 1.94 -0.41
N ASN A 61 5.77 1.95 0.66
CA ASN A 61 4.58 1.12 0.77
C ASN A 61 3.44 1.78 0.00
N GLY A 62 3.22 1.36 -1.23
CA GLY A 62 2.26 1.99 -2.14
C GLY A 62 0.79 1.67 -1.85
N HIS A 63 0.48 0.80 -0.87
CA HIS A 63 -0.88 0.48 -0.47
C HIS A 63 -0.98 -0.09 0.94
N HIS A 64 -1.81 0.54 1.75
CA HIS A 64 -2.12 0.16 3.12
C HIS A 64 -3.55 0.54 3.50
N HIS A 65 -4.09 -0.09 4.56
CA HIS A 65 -5.38 0.23 5.16
C HIS A 65 -5.23 0.45 6.68
N SER A 66 -5.07 1.71 7.11
CA SER A 66 -4.90 2.05 8.53
C SER A 66 -6.12 1.69 9.38
N HIS A 67 -7.31 1.65 8.78
CA HIS A 67 -8.55 1.31 9.48
C HIS A 67 -8.62 -0.15 9.94
N GLU A 68 -7.72 -1.00 9.49
CA GLU A 68 -7.67 -2.42 9.86
C GLU A 68 -6.82 -2.73 11.10
N GLY A 69 -6.16 -1.73 11.72
CA GLY A 69 -5.23 -1.97 12.82
C GLY A 69 -5.76 -2.84 13.95
N PHE A 70 -7.01 -2.65 14.38
CA PHE A 70 -7.64 -3.45 15.43
C PHE A 70 -8.19 -4.81 14.96
N TYR A 71 -8.12 -5.12 13.65
CA TYR A 71 -8.55 -6.41 13.10
C TYR A 71 -7.41 -7.43 12.96
N LYS A 72 -6.18 -7.02 13.26
CA LYS A 72 -5.00 -7.87 13.23
C LYS A 72 -5.20 -9.17 14.03
N GLY A 73 -4.96 -10.34 13.41
CA GLY A 73 -5.04 -11.64 14.05
C GLY A 73 -6.45 -12.19 14.29
N ARG A 74 -7.51 -11.55 13.79
CA ARG A 74 -8.90 -11.99 14.11
C ARG A 74 -9.43 -13.08 13.19
N LYS A 75 -9.04 -13.12 11.94
CA LYS A 75 -9.59 -14.08 10.95
C LYS A 75 -8.49 -14.66 10.07
N ASP A 76 -8.62 -15.95 9.80
CA ASP A 76 -7.72 -16.72 8.95
C ASP A 76 -8.50 -17.64 8.01
N ASN A 77 -7.83 -18.13 6.95
CA ASN A 77 -8.37 -19.12 5.99
C ASN A 77 -9.69 -18.73 5.31
N LEU A 78 -9.88 -17.43 5.02
CA LEU A 78 -11.05 -16.92 4.31
C LEU A 78 -10.62 -16.26 2.98
N PRO A 79 -11.34 -16.50 1.86
CA PRO A 79 -11.16 -15.71 0.66
C PRO A 79 -11.64 -14.27 0.90
N LEU A 80 -11.10 -13.34 0.10
CA LEU A 80 -11.35 -11.90 0.23
C LEU A 80 -12.83 -11.57 0.46
N GLU A 81 -13.72 -12.13 -0.34
CA GLU A 81 -15.14 -11.80 -0.35
C GLU A 81 -15.87 -12.19 0.94
N LEU A 82 -15.36 -13.19 1.64
CA LEU A 82 -15.86 -13.60 2.95
C LEU A 82 -15.15 -12.82 4.07
N TRP A 83 -13.83 -12.71 3.99
CA TRP A 83 -12.99 -12.00 4.95
C TRP A 83 -13.38 -10.52 5.07
N MET A 84 -13.68 -9.86 3.96
CA MET A 84 -13.99 -8.42 3.92
C MET A 84 -15.20 -8.04 4.77
N ASN A 85 -16.15 -8.95 4.98
CA ASN A 85 -17.33 -8.68 5.83
C ASN A 85 -16.93 -8.54 7.31
N TYR A 86 -15.85 -9.19 7.75
CA TYR A 86 -15.37 -9.10 9.13
C TYR A 86 -14.64 -7.78 9.42
N VAL A 87 -13.97 -7.18 8.44
CA VAL A 87 -13.27 -5.89 8.59
C VAL A 87 -14.14 -4.69 8.20
N ARG A 88 -15.35 -4.94 7.68
CA ARG A 88 -16.37 -3.95 7.33
C ARG A 88 -17.70 -4.29 8.01
N PRO A 89 -17.78 -4.08 9.34
CA PRO A 89 -18.96 -4.49 10.11
C PRO A 89 -20.23 -3.80 9.61
N LEU A 90 -21.37 -4.52 9.68
CA LEU A 90 -22.69 -3.99 9.29
C LEU A 90 -23.12 -2.80 10.16
N LYS A 91 -22.74 -2.81 11.43
CA LYS A 91 -22.96 -1.71 12.35
C LYS A 91 -21.61 -1.03 12.66
N PRO A 92 -21.58 0.31 12.74
CA PRO A 92 -20.36 1.02 13.07
C PRO A 92 -19.80 0.56 14.43
N ILE A 93 -18.49 0.42 14.48
CA ILE A 93 -17.75 0.29 15.74
C ILE A 93 -17.53 1.71 16.27
N GLU A 94 -18.04 1.99 17.47
CA GLU A 94 -17.87 3.30 18.10
C GLU A 94 -16.43 3.47 18.58
N MET A 95 -15.76 4.45 18.01
CA MET A 95 -14.36 4.81 18.30
C MET A 95 -14.27 6.29 18.62
N SER A 96 -13.47 6.64 19.63
CA SER A 96 -13.08 8.03 19.88
C SER A 96 -12.05 8.50 18.82
N PRO A 97 -11.84 9.81 18.67
CA PRO A 97 -10.74 10.32 17.82
C PRO A 97 -9.38 9.71 18.23
N ARG A 98 -9.11 9.53 19.52
CA ARG A 98 -7.87 8.89 19.99
C ARG A 98 -7.77 7.43 19.57
N ASP A 99 -8.86 6.68 19.57
CA ASP A 99 -8.84 5.28 19.07
C ASP A 99 -8.51 5.22 17.58
N ILE A 100 -8.96 6.21 16.79
CA ILE A 100 -8.59 6.33 15.36
C ILE A 100 -7.09 6.60 15.20
N TYR A 101 -6.54 7.51 16.00
CA TYR A 101 -5.09 7.76 16.05
C TYR A 101 -4.32 6.47 16.37
N LEU A 102 -4.71 5.77 17.44
CA LEU A 102 -4.03 4.56 17.91
C LEU A 102 -4.08 3.42 16.87
N ARG A 103 -5.24 3.19 16.24
CA ARG A 103 -5.34 2.15 15.19
C ARG A 103 -4.44 2.47 13.99
N THR A 104 -4.29 3.76 13.64
CA THR A 104 -3.40 4.21 12.57
C THR A 104 -1.94 4.01 12.96
N MET A 105 -1.59 4.30 14.22
CA MET A 105 -0.23 4.11 14.75
C MET A 105 0.24 2.66 14.72
N ILE A 106 -0.66 1.67 14.82
CA ILE A 106 -0.30 0.25 14.70
C ILE A 106 0.47 -0.02 13.39
N GLY A 107 -0.12 0.38 12.26
CA GLY A 107 0.52 0.21 10.96
C GLY A 107 1.70 1.16 10.74
N ALA A 108 1.60 2.40 11.21
CA ALA A 108 2.64 3.43 11.03
C ALA A 108 3.96 3.05 11.74
N ILE A 109 3.89 2.56 12.98
CA ILE A 109 5.07 2.11 13.73
C ILE A 109 5.74 0.94 13.02
N GLU A 110 4.99 -0.07 12.61
CA GLU A 110 5.55 -1.26 11.94
C GLU A 110 6.13 -0.90 10.56
N ALA A 111 5.49 0.02 9.81
CA ALA A 111 6.01 0.51 8.55
C ALA A 111 7.40 1.17 8.74
N VAL A 112 7.54 2.11 9.66
CA VAL A 112 8.85 2.75 9.96
C VAL A 112 9.87 1.71 10.37
N ARG A 113 9.51 0.77 11.27
CA ARG A 113 10.38 -0.33 11.72
C ARG A 113 10.85 -1.25 10.59
N SER A 114 10.13 -1.31 9.48
CA SER A 114 10.52 -2.10 8.30
C SER A 114 11.31 -1.31 7.25
N GLY A 115 11.70 -0.05 7.55
CA GLY A 115 12.44 0.80 6.62
C GLY A 115 11.55 1.56 5.62
N THR A 116 10.24 1.63 5.89
CA THR A 116 9.32 2.40 5.05
C THR A 116 9.45 3.89 5.37
N THR A 117 9.70 4.70 4.35
CA THR A 117 9.77 6.17 4.46
C THR A 117 8.54 6.86 3.88
N THR A 118 7.85 6.19 2.94
CA THR A 118 6.62 6.68 2.31
C THR A 118 5.55 5.62 2.36
N LEU A 119 4.33 6.00 2.76
CA LEU A 119 3.16 5.13 2.87
C LEU A 119 1.98 5.71 2.09
N CYS A 120 1.21 4.87 1.37
CA CYS A 120 -0.07 5.22 0.77
C CYS A 120 -1.20 4.50 1.52
N ASP A 121 -2.06 5.24 2.19
CA ASP A 121 -3.14 4.73 3.02
C ASP A 121 -4.50 4.95 2.35
N ASP A 122 -5.28 3.89 2.14
CA ASP A 122 -6.70 3.96 1.77
C ASP A 122 -7.54 3.68 3.02
N THR A 123 -7.86 4.74 3.78
CA THR A 123 -8.58 4.61 5.04
C THR A 123 -10.10 4.69 4.87
N ASN A 124 -10.80 3.66 5.31
CA ASN A 124 -12.26 3.62 5.28
C ASN A 124 -12.86 4.37 6.50
N GLN A 125 -13.73 5.33 6.21
CA GLN A 125 -14.47 6.12 7.20
C GLN A 125 -15.99 5.86 7.15
N SER A 126 -16.40 4.76 6.49
CA SER A 126 -17.82 4.37 6.41
C SER A 126 -18.35 3.96 7.81
N PRO A 127 -19.67 4.15 8.08
CA PRO A 127 -20.69 4.73 7.22
C PRO A 127 -20.74 6.26 7.23
N ARG A 128 -19.97 6.91 8.09
CA ARG A 128 -19.97 8.37 8.23
C ARG A 128 -18.55 8.91 8.29
N ILE A 129 -18.21 9.82 7.38
CA ILE A 129 -16.99 10.60 7.49
C ILE A 129 -17.14 11.56 8.68
N ARG A 130 -16.18 11.47 9.58
CA ARG A 130 -16.04 12.40 10.69
C ARG A 130 -14.75 13.18 10.50
N PRO A 131 -14.82 14.52 10.28
CA PRO A 131 -13.62 15.33 10.08
C PRO A 131 -12.57 15.18 11.20
N ASP A 132 -13.04 15.06 12.47
CA ASP A 132 -12.18 14.83 13.63
C ASP A 132 -11.47 13.47 13.58
N HIS A 133 -12.10 12.43 13.04
CA HIS A 133 -11.47 11.12 12.83
C HIS A 133 -10.44 11.17 11.70
N VAL A 134 -10.78 11.82 10.59
CA VAL A 134 -9.87 11.97 9.45
C VAL A 134 -8.61 12.72 9.88
N GLU A 135 -8.75 13.80 10.65
CA GLU A 135 -7.61 14.56 11.18
C GLU A 135 -6.69 13.69 12.05
N GLN A 136 -7.24 12.75 12.83
CA GLN A 136 -6.43 11.84 13.64
C GLN A 136 -5.59 10.86 12.81
N VAL A 137 -6.05 10.48 11.62
CA VAL A 137 -5.23 9.67 10.69
C VAL A 137 -4.03 10.49 10.21
N PHE A 138 -4.24 11.74 9.78
CA PHE A 138 -3.15 12.63 9.38
C PHE A 138 -2.18 12.90 10.53
N GLN A 139 -2.72 13.20 11.72
CA GLN A 139 -1.92 13.50 12.92
C GLN A 139 -1.01 12.31 13.31
N ALA A 140 -1.48 11.07 13.22
CA ALA A 140 -0.67 9.90 13.51
C ALA A 140 0.57 9.81 12.61
N TYR A 141 0.42 10.05 11.32
CA TYR A 141 1.55 10.06 10.38
C TYR A 141 2.47 11.28 10.56
N GLU A 142 1.91 12.43 10.92
CA GLU A 142 2.70 13.63 11.25
C GLU A 142 3.55 13.43 12.51
N ASP A 143 2.97 12.84 13.56
CA ASP A 143 3.65 12.63 14.84
C ASP A 143 4.81 11.64 14.70
N ILE A 144 4.63 10.53 14.01
CA ILE A 144 5.72 9.56 13.79
C ILE A 144 6.76 10.08 12.79
N GLY A 145 6.40 11.05 11.93
CA GLY A 145 7.30 11.72 10.98
C GLY A 145 7.47 11.00 9.64
N ILE A 146 6.68 9.97 9.34
CA ILE A 146 6.69 9.30 8.04
C ILE A 146 6.08 10.20 6.95
N ARG A 147 6.50 10.03 5.69
CA ARG A 147 5.76 10.59 4.56
C ARG A 147 4.52 9.73 4.29
N ALA A 148 3.35 10.34 4.16
CA ALA A 148 2.13 9.60 3.84
C ALA A 148 1.29 10.30 2.77
N ASN A 149 0.63 9.50 1.94
CA ASN A 149 -0.44 9.92 1.04
C ASN A 149 -1.72 9.24 1.51
N VAL A 150 -2.60 10.00 2.15
CA VAL A 150 -3.81 9.49 2.79
C VAL A 150 -5.00 9.66 1.85
N GLY A 151 -5.56 8.55 1.40
CA GLY A 151 -6.83 8.48 0.69
C GLY A 151 -7.98 8.19 1.65
N ILE A 152 -9.10 8.83 1.44
CA ILE A 152 -10.37 8.42 2.06
C ILE A 152 -11.07 7.53 1.06
N THR A 153 -11.42 6.31 1.44
CA THR A 153 -12.09 5.35 0.55
C THR A 153 -13.39 5.94 0.00
N LEU A 154 -13.45 6.20 -1.31
CA LEU A 154 -14.59 6.81 -1.99
C LEU A 154 -15.44 5.75 -2.70
N PHE A 155 -16.73 5.78 -2.46
CA PHE A 155 -17.73 4.93 -3.14
C PHE A 155 -19.14 5.48 -2.97
N ASP A 156 -20.00 5.25 -3.95
CA ASP A 156 -21.42 5.62 -3.94
C ASP A 156 -22.35 4.41 -4.10
N ARG A 157 -21.77 3.19 -4.12
CA ARG A 157 -22.50 1.92 -4.08
C ARG A 157 -22.09 1.10 -2.87
N PRO A 158 -23.05 0.55 -2.08
CA PRO A 158 -22.73 -0.30 -0.92
C PRO A 158 -22.04 -1.60 -1.37
N PHE A 159 -21.24 -2.20 -0.47
CA PHE A 159 -20.45 -3.38 -0.80
C PHE A 159 -21.29 -4.55 -1.32
N PHE A 160 -22.40 -4.86 -0.68
CA PHE A 160 -23.26 -5.98 -1.10
C PHE A 160 -23.88 -5.76 -2.50
N ARG A 161 -24.05 -4.52 -2.98
CA ARG A 161 -24.50 -4.20 -4.34
C ARG A 161 -23.36 -4.22 -5.38
N ALA A 162 -22.12 -4.38 -4.93
CA ALA A 162 -20.93 -4.47 -5.79
C ALA A 162 -20.53 -5.91 -6.13
N VAL A 163 -21.28 -6.90 -5.66
CA VAL A 163 -21.06 -8.33 -5.99
C VAL A 163 -22.17 -8.84 -6.91
N PRO A 164 -21.88 -9.80 -7.81
CA PRO A 164 -22.88 -10.34 -8.71
C PRO A 164 -23.86 -11.25 -7.96
N PHE A 165 -25.03 -11.52 -8.55
CA PHE A 165 -26.03 -12.48 -8.05
C PHE A 165 -26.63 -12.15 -6.68
N VAL A 166 -26.43 -10.95 -6.15
CA VAL A 166 -26.91 -10.59 -4.81
C VAL A 166 -28.45 -10.70 -4.68
N ASP A 167 -29.19 -10.27 -5.70
CA ASP A 167 -30.65 -10.33 -5.71
C ASP A 167 -31.19 -11.78 -5.81
N GLU A 168 -30.36 -12.74 -6.24
CA GLU A 168 -30.71 -14.16 -6.35
C GLU A 168 -30.34 -14.94 -5.06
N GLU A 169 -29.25 -14.58 -4.43
CA GLU A 169 -28.66 -15.34 -3.33
C GLU A 169 -29.04 -14.80 -1.94
N PHE A 170 -29.44 -13.54 -1.84
CA PHE A 170 -29.85 -12.95 -0.57
C PHE A 170 -31.35 -12.95 -0.40
N PRO A 171 -31.88 -13.25 0.81
CA PRO A 171 -33.31 -13.06 1.13
C PRO A 171 -33.74 -11.60 0.95
N LYS A 172 -34.95 -11.38 0.45
CA LYS A 172 -35.45 -10.01 0.20
C LYS A 172 -35.51 -9.15 1.46
N GLU A 173 -35.82 -9.77 2.59
CA GLU A 173 -35.90 -9.11 3.90
C GLU A 173 -34.49 -8.62 4.33
N LEU A 174 -33.46 -9.43 4.10
CA LEU A 174 -32.08 -9.07 4.39
C LEU A 174 -31.56 -7.95 3.47
N LEU A 175 -31.92 -8.00 2.18
CA LEU A 175 -31.59 -6.92 1.24
C LEU A 175 -32.23 -5.60 1.65
N ALA A 176 -33.53 -5.63 2.06
CA ALA A 176 -34.21 -4.43 2.54
C ALA A 176 -33.55 -3.84 3.82
N GLU A 177 -33.08 -4.70 4.73
CA GLU A 177 -32.31 -4.27 5.92
C GLU A 177 -31.01 -3.58 5.52
N LEU A 178 -30.24 -4.20 4.61
CA LEU A 178 -28.95 -3.67 4.15
C LEU A 178 -29.09 -2.37 3.34
N ASP A 179 -30.10 -2.28 2.47
CA ASP A 179 -30.40 -1.06 1.70
C ASP A 179 -30.89 0.10 2.60
N GLY A 180 -31.44 -0.20 3.77
CA GLY A 180 -31.86 0.81 4.74
C GLY A 180 -30.70 1.54 5.42
N THR A 181 -29.46 1.08 5.26
CA THR A 181 -28.27 1.75 5.83
C THR A 181 -27.95 3.00 5.02
N ARG A 182 -28.11 4.18 5.63
CA ARG A 182 -27.81 5.45 4.97
C ARG A 182 -26.30 5.58 4.71
N MET A 183 -25.95 5.76 3.45
CA MET A 183 -24.61 6.14 2.99
C MET A 183 -24.55 7.63 2.63
N TYR A 184 -23.32 8.19 2.56
CA TYR A 184 -23.10 9.49 1.94
C TYR A 184 -23.44 9.43 0.45
N SER A 185 -23.95 10.55 -0.08
CA SER A 185 -23.99 10.74 -1.53
C SER A 185 -22.57 10.97 -2.09
N GLY A 186 -22.37 10.62 -3.36
CA GLY A 186 -21.10 10.91 -4.03
C GLY A 186 -20.72 12.40 -3.98
N ALA A 187 -21.71 13.30 -4.05
CA ALA A 187 -21.49 14.74 -3.97
C ALA A 187 -20.97 15.19 -2.60
N GLU A 188 -21.53 14.67 -1.49
CA GLU A 188 -21.05 14.96 -0.13
C GLU A 188 -19.62 14.47 0.07
N LEU A 189 -19.28 13.27 -0.44
CA LEU A 189 -17.92 12.72 -0.39
C LEU A 189 -16.95 13.60 -1.16
N LEU A 190 -17.28 13.98 -2.39
CA LEU A 190 -16.42 14.82 -3.24
C LEU A 190 -16.19 16.21 -2.66
N ASP A 191 -17.23 16.84 -2.08
CA ASP A 191 -17.08 18.14 -1.44
C ASP A 191 -16.08 18.09 -0.27
N PHE A 192 -16.22 17.06 0.59
CA PHE A 192 -15.29 16.85 1.70
C PHE A 192 -13.85 16.67 1.24
N VAL A 193 -13.60 15.76 0.28
CA VAL A 193 -12.22 15.45 -0.15
C VAL A 193 -11.60 16.55 -1.02
N ARG A 194 -12.39 17.39 -1.69
CA ARG A 194 -11.89 18.63 -2.32
C ARG A 194 -11.29 19.60 -1.29
N GLY A 195 -11.86 19.63 -0.08
CA GLY A 195 -11.27 20.37 1.05
C GLY A 195 -9.87 19.84 1.40
N LEU A 196 -9.72 18.51 1.50
CA LEU A 196 -8.43 17.87 1.75
C LEU A 196 -7.44 18.11 0.60
N ALA A 197 -7.88 18.02 -0.66
CA ALA A 197 -7.04 18.27 -1.84
C ALA A 197 -6.40 19.67 -1.82
N ARG A 198 -7.12 20.67 -1.31
CA ARG A 198 -6.61 22.05 -1.19
C ARG A 198 -5.65 22.23 -0.03
N THR A 199 -5.93 21.61 1.14
CA THR A 199 -5.19 21.87 2.38
C THR A 199 -4.05 20.88 2.62
N ARG A 200 -4.11 19.69 2.03
CA ARG A 200 -3.17 18.57 2.20
C ARG A 200 -2.55 18.14 0.86
N HIS A 201 -2.15 19.12 0.02
CA HIS A 201 -1.60 18.81 -1.30
C HIS A 201 -0.19 18.20 -1.22
N PRO A 202 0.15 17.15 -2.05
CA PRO A 202 1.45 16.45 -1.99
C PRO A 202 2.68 17.31 -2.29
N SER A 203 2.52 18.43 -3.03
CA SER A 203 3.63 19.34 -3.32
C SER A 203 4.09 20.17 -2.11
N THR A 204 3.24 20.31 -1.08
CA THR A 204 3.48 21.20 0.06
C THR A 204 3.48 20.49 1.39
N ASN A 205 2.95 19.28 1.45
CA ASN A 205 2.79 18.54 2.71
C ASN A 205 3.55 17.20 2.67
N ARG A 206 4.20 16.84 3.79
CA ARG A 206 4.79 15.51 3.99
C ARG A 206 3.69 14.47 4.16
N VAL A 207 2.64 14.80 4.91
CA VAL A 207 1.41 14.01 5.04
C VAL A 207 0.34 14.67 4.19
N ALA A 208 0.00 14.06 3.07
CA ALA A 208 -0.79 14.64 1.99
C ALA A 208 -2.04 13.81 1.68
N TYR A 209 -2.97 14.40 0.95
CA TYR A 209 -4.15 13.72 0.42
C TYR A 209 -3.85 13.10 -0.96
N MET A 210 -4.45 11.91 -1.22
CA MET A 210 -4.52 11.30 -2.54
C MET A 210 -5.96 10.83 -2.84
N ALA A 211 -6.33 10.71 -4.12
CA ALA A 211 -7.65 10.21 -4.49
C ALA A 211 -7.71 8.68 -4.37
N ALA A 212 -8.74 8.14 -3.72
CA ALA A 212 -8.87 6.71 -3.46
C ALA A 212 -10.32 6.20 -3.72
N PRO A 213 -10.82 6.17 -4.99
CA PRO A 213 -12.04 5.45 -5.28
C PRO A 213 -11.84 3.95 -5.00
N SER A 214 -12.79 3.34 -4.30
CA SER A 214 -12.64 1.99 -3.74
C SER A 214 -12.37 0.94 -4.82
N ALA A 215 -13.29 0.80 -5.76
CA ALA A 215 -13.20 -0.16 -6.88
C ALA A 215 -14.23 0.21 -7.96
N PRO A 216 -14.07 -0.19 -9.23
CA PRO A 216 -15.01 0.17 -10.30
C PRO A 216 -16.46 -0.22 -9.97
N GLN A 217 -16.67 -1.44 -9.47
CA GLN A 217 -18.02 -1.96 -9.13
C GLN A 217 -18.65 -1.29 -7.89
N ARG A 218 -17.84 -0.58 -7.09
CA ARG A 218 -18.27 0.19 -5.91
C ARG A 218 -18.68 1.62 -6.23
N CYS A 219 -18.52 2.04 -7.48
CA CYS A 219 -18.77 3.40 -7.93
C CYS A 219 -19.69 3.42 -9.15
N THR A 220 -20.51 4.46 -9.26
CA THR A 220 -21.17 4.78 -10.53
C THR A 220 -20.14 5.34 -11.50
N GLU A 221 -20.42 5.26 -12.81
CA GLU A 221 -19.53 5.84 -13.84
C GLU A 221 -19.37 7.34 -13.64
N GLU A 222 -20.46 8.04 -13.38
CA GLU A 222 -20.44 9.48 -13.10
C GLU A 222 -19.53 9.82 -11.93
N PHE A 223 -19.64 9.08 -10.82
CA PHE A 223 -18.83 9.29 -9.64
C PHE A 223 -17.33 8.99 -9.89
N LEU A 224 -17.02 7.91 -10.61
CA LEU A 224 -15.64 7.61 -11.02
C LEU A 224 -15.01 8.76 -11.82
N LEU A 225 -15.77 9.28 -12.81
CA LEU A 225 -15.31 10.39 -13.65
C LEU A 225 -15.19 11.71 -12.87
N ASP A 226 -16.05 11.93 -11.87
CA ASP A 226 -15.94 13.10 -10.98
C ASP A 226 -14.69 13.01 -10.09
N VAL A 227 -14.38 11.84 -9.53
CA VAL A 227 -13.14 11.59 -8.79
C VAL A 227 -11.93 11.77 -9.69
N ARG A 228 -11.99 11.26 -10.94
CA ARG A 228 -10.90 11.42 -11.92
C ARG A 228 -10.67 12.91 -12.26
N ARG A 229 -11.73 13.66 -12.57
CA ARG A 229 -11.63 15.11 -12.82
C ARG A 229 -11.02 15.84 -11.63
N MET A 230 -11.47 15.55 -10.42
CA MET A 230 -10.89 16.14 -9.20
C MET A 230 -9.39 15.84 -9.09
N ALA A 231 -8.99 14.58 -9.31
CA ALA A 231 -7.58 14.22 -9.23
C ALA A 231 -6.74 14.93 -10.31
N ASP A 232 -7.29 15.11 -11.51
CA ASP A 232 -6.64 15.88 -12.60
C ASP A 232 -6.53 17.36 -12.27
N ASP A 233 -7.62 17.98 -11.78
CA ASP A 233 -7.69 19.40 -11.45
C ASP A 233 -6.69 19.81 -10.36
N PHE A 234 -6.43 18.90 -9.42
CA PHE A 234 -5.47 19.10 -8.32
C PHE A 234 -4.12 18.39 -8.53
N ASP A 235 -3.87 17.77 -9.68
CA ASP A 235 -2.64 17.00 -9.98
C ASP A 235 -2.32 15.93 -8.88
N LEU A 236 -3.34 15.23 -8.36
CA LEU A 236 -3.21 14.26 -7.30
C LEU A 236 -2.84 12.86 -7.84
N PRO A 237 -2.06 12.06 -7.10
CA PRO A 237 -2.02 10.63 -7.31
C PRO A 237 -3.38 10.00 -6.98
N LEU A 238 -3.69 8.88 -7.65
CA LEU A 238 -4.93 8.15 -7.48
C LEU A 238 -4.65 6.66 -7.34
N MET A 239 -5.36 5.97 -6.43
CA MET A 239 -5.36 4.52 -6.34
C MET A 239 -6.78 3.96 -6.41
N ILE A 240 -6.93 2.73 -6.95
CA ILE A 240 -8.22 2.02 -7.05
C ILE A 240 -7.97 0.51 -7.12
N HIS A 241 -8.78 -0.30 -6.41
CA HIS A 241 -8.70 -1.77 -6.45
C HIS A 241 -9.29 -2.30 -7.76
N VAL A 242 -8.51 -3.11 -8.49
CA VAL A 242 -8.91 -3.65 -9.80
C VAL A 242 -8.47 -5.10 -9.96
N GLN A 243 -9.41 -5.98 -10.30
CA GLN A 243 -9.16 -7.39 -10.66
C GLN A 243 -8.28 -8.16 -9.67
N GLU A 244 -8.59 -7.98 -8.39
CA GLU A 244 -7.94 -8.70 -7.30
C GLU A 244 -8.36 -10.16 -7.25
N THR A 245 -9.66 -10.45 -7.46
CA THR A 245 -10.21 -11.81 -7.38
C THR A 245 -10.93 -12.23 -8.65
N ARG A 246 -11.14 -13.55 -8.81
CA ARG A 246 -11.96 -14.10 -9.90
C ARG A 246 -13.38 -13.53 -9.88
N MET A 247 -13.95 -13.27 -8.68
CA MET A 247 -15.28 -12.65 -8.59
C MET A 247 -15.29 -11.26 -9.23
N GLN A 248 -14.24 -10.46 -9.09
CA GLN A 248 -14.18 -9.16 -9.74
C GLN A 248 -14.10 -9.26 -11.26
N VAL A 249 -13.45 -10.28 -11.83
CA VAL A 249 -13.47 -10.54 -13.28
C VAL A 249 -14.90 -10.86 -13.74
N VAL A 250 -15.57 -11.77 -13.04
CA VAL A 250 -16.99 -12.12 -13.31
C VAL A 250 -17.92 -10.90 -13.18
N THR A 251 -17.68 -10.07 -12.15
CA THR A 251 -18.43 -8.82 -11.95
C THR A 251 -18.25 -7.86 -13.13
N GLY A 252 -17.02 -7.72 -13.64
CA GLY A 252 -16.74 -6.91 -14.82
C GLY A 252 -17.55 -7.35 -16.03
N GLN A 253 -17.55 -8.66 -16.32
CA GLN A 253 -18.33 -9.23 -17.42
C GLN A 253 -19.84 -8.97 -17.27
N LEU A 254 -20.39 -9.16 -16.08
CA LEU A 254 -21.82 -9.03 -15.82
C LEU A 254 -22.30 -7.58 -15.75
N PHE A 255 -21.51 -6.68 -15.15
CA PHE A 255 -21.91 -5.30 -14.91
C PHE A 255 -21.60 -4.38 -16.11
N TYR A 256 -20.50 -4.66 -16.82
CA TYR A 256 -19.98 -3.76 -17.88
C TYR A 256 -19.93 -4.40 -19.27
N GLY A 257 -20.20 -5.71 -19.39
CA GLY A 257 -20.06 -6.47 -20.64
C GLY A 257 -18.62 -6.57 -21.13
N SER A 258 -17.64 -6.32 -20.27
CA SER A 258 -16.19 -6.32 -20.55
C SER A 258 -15.41 -6.56 -19.27
N THR A 259 -14.09 -6.67 -19.36
CA THR A 259 -13.27 -6.66 -18.14
C THR A 259 -13.29 -5.28 -17.46
N MET A 260 -12.91 -5.20 -16.19
CA MET A 260 -12.86 -3.91 -15.48
C MET A 260 -11.84 -2.95 -16.08
N ILE A 261 -10.70 -3.47 -16.56
CA ILE A 261 -9.66 -2.66 -17.21
C ILE A 261 -10.15 -2.10 -18.55
N GLU A 262 -10.78 -2.92 -19.40
CA GLU A 262 -11.38 -2.46 -20.66
C GLU A 262 -12.51 -1.42 -20.40
N TYR A 263 -13.30 -1.59 -19.34
CA TYR A 263 -14.32 -0.62 -18.96
C TYR A 263 -13.68 0.71 -18.55
N LEU A 264 -12.67 0.69 -17.66
CA LEU A 264 -11.99 1.91 -17.19
C LEU A 264 -11.26 2.65 -18.33
N ASP A 265 -10.69 1.90 -19.31
CA ASP A 265 -10.11 2.46 -20.52
C ASP A 265 -11.17 3.14 -21.38
N ARG A 266 -12.29 2.45 -21.65
CA ARG A 266 -13.41 2.96 -22.45
C ARG A 266 -14.01 4.25 -21.94
N ILE A 267 -14.12 4.41 -20.61
CA ILE A 267 -14.65 5.65 -20.00
C ILE A 267 -13.57 6.74 -19.82
N GLY A 268 -12.30 6.49 -20.20
CA GLY A 268 -11.21 7.47 -20.12
C GLY A 268 -10.69 7.70 -18.69
N PHE A 269 -10.90 6.76 -17.77
CA PHE A 269 -10.45 6.87 -16.38
C PHE A 269 -8.93 6.69 -16.22
N MET A 270 -8.30 5.89 -17.11
CA MET A 270 -6.91 5.44 -16.99
C MET A 270 -5.93 6.53 -17.44
N LYS A 271 -5.05 6.97 -16.55
CA LYS A 271 -4.01 8.00 -16.80
C LYS A 271 -2.75 7.72 -15.96
N PRO A 272 -1.61 8.34 -16.27
CA PRO A 272 -0.44 8.33 -15.37
C PRO A 272 -0.78 8.82 -13.97
N LYS A 273 0.05 8.53 -12.98
CA LYS A 273 -0.19 8.76 -11.54
C LYS A 273 -1.43 8.04 -11.00
N THR A 274 -1.86 6.97 -11.68
CA THR A 274 -2.92 6.07 -11.21
C THR A 274 -2.31 4.73 -10.89
N ALA A 275 -2.56 4.21 -9.69
CA ALA A 275 -2.18 2.87 -9.27
C ALA A 275 -3.42 1.97 -9.21
N PHE A 276 -3.41 0.88 -9.96
CA PHE A 276 -4.37 -0.21 -9.86
C PHE A 276 -3.87 -1.22 -8.84
N ILE A 277 -4.60 -1.33 -7.74
CA ILE A 277 -4.22 -2.18 -6.64
C ILE A 277 -4.52 -3.64 -7.01
N HIS A 278 -3.58 -4.53 -6.75
CA HIS A 278 -3.54 -5.97 -7.01
C HIS A 278 -3.28 -6.35 -8.47
N GLY A 279 -4.21 -6.12 -9.40
CA GLY A 279 -4.05 -6.49 -10.81
C GLY A 279 -3.65 -7.97 -11.00
N ILE A 280 -4.37 -8.90 -10.36
CA ILE A 280 -3.99 -10.32 -10.30
C ILE A 280 -4.51 -11.09 -11.50
N TRP A 281 -5.80 -10.95 -11.79
CA TRP A 281 -6.51 -11.73 -12.81
C TRP A 281 -6.52 -10.98 -14.14
N LEU A 282 -5.35 -10.86 -14.77
CA LEU A 282 -5.14 -10.13 -16.03
C LEU A 282 -5.01 -11.07 -17.23
N ASN A 283 -5.36 -10.57 -18.40
CA ASN A 283 -5.06 -11.19 -19.69
C ASN A 283 -4.06 -10.33 -20.50
N PRO A 284 -3.49 -10.85 -21.62
CA PRO A 284 -2.50 -10.12 -22.40
C PRO A 284 -2.99 -8.75 -22.92
N ARG A 285 -4.26 -8.67 -23.35
CA ARG A 285 -4.84 -7.43 -23.88
C ARG A 285 -4.92 -6.34 -22.79
N GLU A 286 -5.26 -6.70 -21.58
CA GLU A 286 -5.29 -5.77 -20.46
C GLU A 286 -3.90 -5.24 -20.10
N ILE A 287 -2.88 -6.09 -20.19
CA ILE A 287 -1.49 -5.66 -20.01
C ILE A 287 -1.06 -4.65 -21.10
N GLU A 288 -1.49 -4.84 -22.37
CA GLU A 288 -1.26 -3.86 -23.43
C GLU A 288 -1.95 -2.51 -23.12
N ILE A 289 -3.17 -2.53 -22.60
CA ILE A 289 -3.90 -1.32 -22.18
C ILE A 289 -3.15 -0.62 -21.04
N LEU A 290 -2.71 -1.35 -20.02
CA LEU A 290 -1.94 -0.82 -18.90
C LEU A 290 -0.63 -0.16 -19.38
N ALA A 291 0.11 -0.81 -20.26
CA ALA A 291 1.35 -0.28 -20.83
C ALA A 291 1.13 1.03 -21.61
N ARG A 292 0.06 1.09 -22.41
CA ARG A 292 -0.29 2.28 -23.20
C ARG A 292 -0.74 3.46 -22.36
N THR A 293 -1.46 3.22 -21.28
CA THR A 293 -2.07 4.27 -20.44
C THR A 293 -1.15 4.81 -19.36
N GLY A 294 -0.03 4.14 -19.09
CA GLY A 294 0.93 4.52 -18.05
C GLY A 294 0.42 4.31 -16.61
N VAL A 295 -0.61 3.48 -16.43
CA VAL A 295 -1.10 3.08 -15.12
C VAL A 295 -0.09 2.13 -14.47
N THR A 296 0.12 2.31 -13.17
CA THR A 296 0.97 1.43 -12.35
C THR A 296 0.15 0.26 -11.79
N ILE A 297 0.71 -0.95 -11.78
CA ILE A 297 0.17 -2.06 -10.98
C ILE A 297 0.84 -2.07 -9.61
N GLN A 298 0.01 -2.04 -8.57
CA GLN A 298 0.42 -2.10 -7.18
C GLN A 298 0.35 -3.56 -6.70
N HIS A 299 1.51 -4.21 -6.57
CA HIS A 299 1.61 -5.61 -6.16
C HIS A 299 1.66 -5.73 -4.63
N ASN A 300 0.75 -6.53 -4.04
CA ASN A 300 0.62 -6.74 -2.59
C ASN A 300 0.74 -8.23 -2.25
N PRO A 301 1.92 -8.85 -2.39
CA PRO A 301 2.04 -10.31 -2.30
C PRO A 301 1.59 -10.90 -0.96
N PRO A 302 1.84 -10.29 0.22
CA PRO A 302 1.40 -10.89 1.48
C PRO A 302 -0.13 -11.03 1.57
N SER A 303 -0.87 -9.97 1.23
CA SER A 303 -2.34 -9.96 1.24
C SER A 303 -2.90 -10.91 0.18
N ASN A 304 -2.40 -10.81 -1.06
CA ASN A 304 -2.83 -11.66 -2.17
C ASN A 304 -2.78 -13.15 -1.82
N LEU A 305 -1.77 -13.56 -1.03
CA LEU A 305 -1.62 -14.93 -0.56
C LEU A 305 -2.55 -15.25 0.59
N LYS A 306 -2.61 -14.40 1.62
CA LYS A 306 -3.37 -14.69 2.84
C LYS A 306 -4.87 -14.78 2.58
N VAL A 307 -5.44 -13.88 1.78
CA VAL A 307 -6.86 -13.93 1.40
C VAL A 307 -7.12 -14.75 0.13
N GLY A 308 -6.10 -15.48 -0.35
CA GLY A 308 -6.22 -16.41 -1.46
C GLY A 308 -6.61 -15.77 -2.78
N SER A 309 -6.33 -14.48 -3.02
CA SER A 309 -6.64 -13.79 -4.27
C SER A 309 -5.84 -14.34 -5.44
N GLY A 310 -4.57 -14.64 -5.24
CA GLY A 310 -3.69 -15.26 -6.25
C GLY A 310 -2.39 -14.51 -6.45
N LEU A 311 -1.70 -14.77 -7.58
CA LEU A 311 -0.41 -14.18 -7.91
C LEU A 311 -0.50 -13.37 -9.21
N ALA A 312 -0.23 -12.07 -9.14
CA ALA A 312 -0.21 -11.18 -10.30
C ALA A 312 0.86 -11.60 -11.34
N PRO A 313 0.65 -11.38 -12.65
CA PRO A 313 1.59 -11.73 -13.70
C PRO A 313 2.74 -10.70 -13.82
N VAL A 314 3.49 -10.47 -12.74
CA VAL A 314 4.49 -9.39 -12.63
C VAL A 314 5.51 -9.44 -13.76
N ARG A 315 6.00 -10.64 -14.15
CA ARG A 315 6.95 -10.74 -15.27
C ARG A 315 6.36 -10.27 -16.61
N ALA A 316 5.10 -10.58 -16.89
CA ALA A 316 4.42 -10.13 -18.11
C ALA A 316 4.22 -8.60 -18.09
N LEU A 317 3.86 -8.03 -16.94
CA LEU A 317 3.74 -6.59 -16.74
C LEU A 317 5.08 -5.87 -17.02
N LEU A 318 6.17 -6.33 -16.39
CA LEU A 318 7.51 -5.75 -16.58
C LEU A 318 7.98 -5.86 -18.02
N LYS A 319 7.76 -7.00 -18.70
CA LYS A 319 8.10 -7.18 -20.12
C LYS A 319 7.33 -6.23 -21.05
N ALA A 320 6.10 -5.90 -20.70
CA ALA A 320 5.29 -4.93 -21.43
C ALA A 320 5.62 -3.46 -21.10
N GLY A 321 6.55 -3.21 -20.17
CA GLY A 321 6.93 -1.87 -19.75
C GLY A 321 5.94 -1.21 -18.76
N VAL A 322 5.01 -1.99 -18.18
CA VAL A 322 4.12 -1.50 -17.12
C VAL A 322 4.93 -1.27 -15.85
N ASN A 323 4.78 -0.10 -15.24
CA ASN A 323 5.37 0.14 -13.93
C ASN A 323 4.70 -0.74 -12.87
N VAL A 324 5.52 -1.41 -12.08
CA VAL A 324 5.07 -2.19 -10.92
C VAL A 324 5.58 -1.52 -9.66
N SER A 325 4.67 -1.24 -8.73
CA SER A 325 4.99 -0.80 -7.37
C SER A 325 4.63 -1.90 -6.36
N MET A 326 5.06 -1.75 -5.13
CA MET A 326 4.87 -2.74 -4.06
C MET A 326 4.16 -2.14 -2.86
N GLY A 327 3.33 -2.95 -2.20
CA GLY A 327 2.70 -2.60 -0.93
C GLY A 327 2.41 -3.80 -0.07
N THR A 328 1.94 -3.53 1.13
CA THR A 328 1.59 -4.58 2.08
C THR A 328 0.11 -4.90 2.06
N ASP A 329 -0.75 -3.91 1.88
CA ASP A 329 -2.18 -3.96 2.18
C ASP A 329 -2.45 -3.78 3.70
N GLY A 330 -3.68 -4.05 4.17
CA GLY A 330 -4.09 -3.75 5.54
C GLY A 330 -3.60 -4.75 6.59
N CYS A 331 -3.51 -4.29 7.84
CA CYS A 331 -3.10 -5.13 8.96
C CYS A 331 -4.01 -6.35 9.18
N GLY A 332 -5.28 -6.28 8.81
CA GLY A 332 -6.21 -7.42 8.91
C GLY A 332 -5.98 -8.48 7.83
N SER A 333 -5.52 -8.07 6.64
CA SER A 333 -5.29 -8.96 5.50
C SER A 333 -3.90 -9.58 5.45
N ILE A 334 -2.92 -9.07 6.23
CA ILE A 334 -1.54 -9.58 6.24
C ILE A 334 -0.94 -9.75 7.63
N GLU A 335 -1.60 -9.28 8.67
CA GLU A 335 -1.15 -9.22 10.07
C GLU A 335 -0.01 -8.20 10.32
N GLY A 336 0.30 -7.31 9.39
CA GLY A 336 1.33 -6.28 9.56
C GLY A 336 1.52 -5.35 8.37
N THR A 337 2.53 -4.47 8.45
CA THR A 337 2.93 -3.54 7.39
C THR A 337 4.42 -3.65 7.07
N ASP A 338 4.95 -4.86 7.14
CA ASP A 338 6.37 -5.15 6.97
C ASP A 338 6.76 -5.23 5.48
N MET A 339 7.36 -4.17 4.95
CA MET A 339 7.84 -4.10 3.57
C MET A 339 9.03 -5.03 3.28
N GLN A 340 9.84 -5.43 4.28
CA GLN A 340 10.91 -6.42 4.07
C GLN A 340 10.31 -7.79 3.71
N ASN A 341 9.21 -8.15 4.36
CA ASN A 341 8.49 -9.38 4.03
C ASN A 341 7.89 -9.31 2.61
N ALA A 342 7.32 -8.17 2.22
CA ALA A 342 6.81 -7.99 0.86
C ALA A 342 7.91 -8.08 -0.20
N LEU A 343 9.10 -7.51 0.06
CA LEU A 343 10.29 -7.65 -0.80
C LEU A 343 10.69 -9.11 -0.98
N TYR A 344 10.87 -9.83 0.12
CA TYR A 344 11.26 -11.24 0.13
C TYR A 344 10.26 -12.09 -0.67
N LEU A 345 8.97 -11.94 -0.42
CA LEU A 345 7.93 -12.68 -1.13
C LEU A 345 7.91 -12.36 -2.62
N THR A 346 8.04 -11.09 -3.02
CA THR A 346 8.07 -10.71 -4.44
C THR A 346 9.24 -11.38 -5.15
N ALA A 347 10.43 -11.37 -4.58
CA ALA A 347 11.62 -11.97 -5.19
C ALA A 347 11.56 -13.51 -5.26
N LEU A 348 10.72 -14.17 -4.46
CA LEU A 348 10.60 -15.64 -4.44
C LEU A 348 9.43 -16.18 -5.27
N LEU A 349 8.23 -15.61 -5.10
CA LEU A 349 6.99 -16.20 -5.64
C LEU A 349 6.99 -16.30 -7.17
N HIS A 350 7.59 -15.34 -7.85
CA HIS A 350 7.63 -15.31 -9.31
C HIS A 350 8.63 -16.30 -9.92
N LYS A 351 9.44 -16.98 -9.09
CA LYS A 351 10.31 -18.10 -9.52
C LYS A 351 9.55 -19.42 -9.69
N LEU A 352 8.29 -19.46 -9.28
CA LEU A 352 7.42 -20.63 -9.47
C LEU A 352 6.81 -20.72 -10.89
N ARG A 353 7.09 -19.72 -11.76
CA ARG A 353 6.54 -19.64 -13.12
C ARG A 353 7.62 -19.32 -14.14
N GLY A 354 7.49 -19.89 -15.34
CA GLY A 354 8.37 -19.61 -16.48
C GLY A 354 9.79 -20.16 -16.30
N GLU A 355 10.62 -19.85 -17.28
CA GLU A 355 12.02 -20.21 -17.29
C GLU A 355 12.84 -19.31 -16.34
N HIS A 356 13.97 -19.81 -15.84
CA HIS A 356 14.82 -19.07 -14.89
C HIS A 356 15.29 -17.71 -15.41
N THR A 357 15.41 -17.53 -16.71
CA THR A 357 15.75 -16.26 -17.37
C THR A 357 14.65 -15.20 -17.27
N ASP A 358 13.43 -15.62 -16.92
CA ASP A 358 12.25 -14.79 -16.79
C ASP A 358 11.86 -14.54 -15.31
N TRP A 359 12.64 -15.06 -14.36
CA TRP A 359 12.30 -14.87 -12.95
C TRP A 359 12.49 -13.42 -12.50
N VAL A 360 11.63 -12.97 -11.60
CA VAL A 360 11.78 -11.69 -10.90
C VAL A 360 12.83 -11.86 -9.82
N GLY A 361 13.83 -11.00 -9.81
CA GLY A 361 14.95 -11.05 -8.88
C GLY A 361 14.94 -9.94 -7.83
N ALA A 362 16.04 -9.83 -7.10
CA ALA A 362 16.23 -8.83 -6.05
C ALA A 362 16.17 -7.39 -6.60
N GLU A 363 16.78 -7.13 -7.76
CA GLU A 363 16.81 -5.81 -8.38
C GLU A 363 15.40 -5.31 -8.71
N GLU A 364 14.60 -6.14 -9.35
CA GLU A 364 13.22 -5.77 -9.74
C GLU A 364 12.30 -5.64 -8.53
N ALA A 365 12.45 -6.51 -7.51
CA ALA A 365 11.69 -6.42 -6.28
C ALA A 365 12.03 -5.13 -5.51
N PHE A 366 13.32 -4.79 -5.38
CA PHE A 366 13.74 -3.57 -4.72
C PHE A 366 13.32 -2.31 -5.51
N TYR A 367 13.43 -2.36 -6.84
CA TYR A 367 12.93 -1.30 -7.72
C TYR A 367 11.43 -1.06 -7.51
N ALA A 368 10.61 -2.11 -7.45
CA ALA A 368 9.16 -2.00 -7.19
C ALA A 368 8.87 -1.37 -5.82
N ALA A 369 9.68 -1.67 -4.81
CA ALA A 369 9.53 -1.11 -3.45
C ALA A 369 10.11 0.29 -3.27
N THR A 370 10.77 0.86 -4.27
CA THR A 370 11.42 2.19 -4.23
C THR A 370 10.98 3.04 -5.43
N MET A 371 11.69 2.95 -6.56
CA MET A 371 11.40 3.72 -7.77
C MET A 371 10.02 3.44 -8.35
N GLY A 372 9.54 2.19 -8.31
CA GLY A 372 8.20 1.81 -8.76
C GLY A 372 7.11 2.55 -7.99
N GLY A 373 7.25 2.63 -6.66
CA GLY A 373 6.37 3.41 -5.79
C GLY A 373 6.47 4.92 -6.05
N ALA A 374 7.69 5.45 -6.22
CA ALA A 374 7.91 6.85 -6.54
C ALA A 374 7.25 7.25 -7.88
N ARG A 375 7.33 6.41 -8.91
CA ARG A 375 6.66 6.61 -10.22
C ARG A 375 5.13 6.57 -10.08
N ALA A 376 4.60 5.65 -9.28
CA ALA A 376 3.15 5.58 -9.02
C ALA A 376 2.61 6.90 -8.46
N LEU A 377 3.40 7.59 -7.64
CA LEU A 377 3.09 8.90 -7.06
C LEU A 377 3.43 10.10 -7.98
N GLY A 378 4.09 9.87 -9.13
CA GLY A 378 4.63 10.92 -9.99
C GLY A 378 5.77 11.72 -9.34
N ARG A 379 6.54 11.11 -8.43
CA ARG A 379 7.63 11.71 -7.67
C ARG A 379 8.98 11.01 -7.87
N ASP A 380 9.15 10.30 -8.97
CA ASP A 380 10.34 9.54 -9.31
C ASP A 380 11.60 10.38 -9.56
N ARG A 381 11.45 11.69 -9.70
CA ARG A 381 12.58 12.65 -9.74
C ARG A 381 13.06 13.08 -8.35
N GLU A 382 12.27 12.82 -7.31
CA GLU A 382 12.53 13.30 -5.94
C GLU A 382 12.77 12.15 -4.97
N LEU A 383 12.09 11.00 -5.15
CA LEU A 383 12.07 9.87 -4.23
C LEU A 383 12.60 8.59 -4.88
N GLY A 384 12.85 7.57 -4.09
CA GLY A 384 13.11 6.20 -4.53
C GLY A 384 14.55 5.86 -4.86
N ALA A 385 15.50 6.80 -4.77
CA ALA A 385 16.92 6.53 -5.01
C ALA A 385 17.84 7.34 -4.09
N VAL A 386 19.03 6.80 -3.82
CA VAL A 386 20.12 7.51 -3.14
C VAL A 386 20.94 8.23 -4.22
N GLU A 387 20.64 9.50 -4.46
CA GLU A 387 21.24 10.30 -5.53
C GLU A 387 21.25 11.79 -5.17
N ALA A 388 22.31 12.50 -5.58
CA ALA A 388 22.37 13.95 -5.36
C ALA A 388 21.22 14.69 -6.08
N GLY A 389 20.60 15.62 -5.39
CA GLY A 389 19.42 16.36 -5.85
C GLY A 389 18.07 15.76 -5.39
N ARG A 390 18.05 14.52 -4.92
CA ARG A 390 16.85 13.86 -4.41
C ARG A 390 16.63 14.13 -2.92
N ILE A 391 15.41 13.89 -2.47
CA ILE A 391 15.03 14.00 -1.06
C ILE A 391 15.72 12.87 -0.27
N ALA A 392 16.24 13.22 0.89
CA ALA A 392 16.88 12.28 1.81
C ALA A 392 15.83 11.46 2.58
N ASP A 393 15.12 10.60 1.86
CA ASP A 393 14.29 9.52 2.37
C ASP A 393 15.12 8.24 2.28
N LEU A 394 15.79 7.88 3.38
CA LEU A 394 16.85 6.87 3.42
C LEU A 394 16.60 5.83 4.50
N VAL A 395 17.11 4.62 4.29
CA VAL A 395 17.17 3.56 5.30
C VAL A 395 18.60 3.05 5.44
N GLY A 396 19.05 2.86 6.67
CA GLY A 396 20.34 2.26 6.99
C GLY A 396 20.16 0.89 7.65
N TYR A 397 20.77 -0.13 7.05
CA TYR A 397 20.76 -1.51 7.56
C TYR A 397 22.09 -1.83 8.23
N ARG A 398 22.06 -2.49 9.39
CA ARG A 398 23.26 -2.91 10.12
C ARG A 398 24.00 -4.02 9.39
N LEU A 399 25.25 -3.76 9.06
CA LEU A 399 26.15 -4.72 8.44
C LEU A 399 26.81 -5.67 9.45
N ASP A 400 26.84 -5.31 10.72
CA ASP A 400 27.36 -6.12 11.85
C ASP A 400 26.36 -7.21 12.30
N SER A 401 25.61 -7.77 11.35
CA SER A 401 24.58 -8.80 11.56
C SER A 401 24.81 -10.02 10.67
N ILE A 402 24.29 -11.18 11.08
CA ILE A 402 24.44 -12.45 10.34
C ILE A 402 23.92 -12.37 8.90
N PRO A 403 22.77 -11.72 8.60
CA PRO A 403 22.30 -11.56 7.22
C PRO A 403 23.30 -10.93 6.25
N PHE A 404 24.24 -10.10 6.76
CA PHE A 404 25.25 -9.43 5.95
C PHE A 404 26.67 -9.99 6.15
N ALA A 405 26.87 -11.06 6.94
CA ALA A 405 28.18 -11.65 7.21
C ALA A 405 28.33 -13.07 6.61
N PRO A 406 29.19 -13.29 5.57
CA PRO A 406 30.02 -12.29 4.89
C PRO A 406 29.22 -11.43 3.91
N LEU A 407 29.64 -10.19 3.69
CA LEU A 407 29.03 -9.30 2.69
C LEU A 407 29.51 -9.68 1.29
N ASN A 408 28.64 -10.30 0.49
CA ASN A 408 28.92 -10.72 -0.89
C ASN A 408 28.24 -9.80 -1.91
N ASN A 409 26.89 -9.78 -1.88
CA ASN A 409 26.07 -8.89 -2.69
C ASN A 409 25.05 -8.21 -1.79
N ALA A 410 25.27 -6.92 -1.53
CA ALA A 410 24.49 -6.15 -0.57
C ALA A 410 22.99 -6.14 -0.91
N LEU A 411 22.62 -5.97 -2.19
CA LEU A 411 21.22 -5.92 -2.60
C LEU A 411 20.55 -7.30 -2.47
N ASN A 412 21.23 -8.37 -2.90
CA ASN A 412 20.69 -9.72 -2.74
C ASN A 412 20.49 -10.06 -1.24
N GLN A 413 21.47 -9.71 -0.40
CA GLN A 413 21.38 -9.97 1.03
C GLN A 413 20.30 -9.12 1.71
N LEU A 414 20.14 -7.87 1.28
CA LEU A 414 19.04 -7.01 1.72
C LEU A 414 17.68 -7.63 1.41
N VAL A 415 17.50 -8.19 0.20
CA VAL A 415 16.19 -8.73 -0.24
C VAL A 415 15.93 -10.14 0.29
N TYR A 416 16.95 -11.01 0.34
CA TYR A 416 16.76 -12.43 0.66
C TYR A 416 17.14 -12.84 2.09
N SER A 417 17.91 -12.03 2.79
CA SER A 417 18.46 -12.40 4.11
C SER A 417 18.11 -11.42 5.21
N ALA A 418 18.06 -10.11 4.91
CA ALA A 418 17.76 -9.10 5.90
C ALA A 418 16.25 -9.10 6.24
N SER A 419 15.94 -8.55 7.39
CA SER A 419 14.59 -8.34 7.91
C SER A 419 14.50 -6.94 8.54
N ARG A 420 13.37 -6.60 9.12
CA ARG A 420 13.22 -5.36 9.90
C ARG A 420 14.18 -5.27 11.10
N ALA A 421 14.72 -6.38 11.56
CA ALA A 421 15.67 -6.40 12.68
C ALA A 421 17.03 -5.76 12.32
N GLU A 422 17.36 -5.70 11.05
CA GLU A 422 18.58 -5.05 10.53
C GLU A 422 18.40 -3.56 10.28
N VAL A 423 17.17 -3.02 10.31
CA VAL A 423 16.92 -1.57 10.19
C VAL A 423 17.46 -0.87 11.44
N ASP A 424 18.36 0.09 11.25
CA ASP A 424 19.02 0.86 12.32
C ASP A 424 18.84 2.38 12.16
N LEU A 425 18.54 2.83 10.95
CA LEU A 425 18.32 4.24 10.62
C LEU A 425 17.16 4.35 9.65
N VAL A 426 16.16 5.16 9.98
CA VAL A 426 15.16 5.63 9.01
C VAL A 426 15.16 7.16 9.02
N MET A 427 15.36 7.73 7.84
CA MET A 427 15.38 9.18 7.62
C MET A 427 14.31 9.57 6.61
N VAL A 428 13.51 10.58 6.92
CA VAL A 428 12.46 11.14 6.05
C VAL A 428 12.63 12.66 5.96
N ASP A 429 12.67 13.20 4.74
CA ASP A 429 12.97 14.62 4.52
C ASP A 429 14.26 15.10 5.22
N GLY A 430 15.29 14.23 5.31
CA GLY A 430 16.54 14.52 6.01
C GLY A 430 16.45 14.49 7.54
N GLU A 431 15.29 14.13 8.11
CA GLU A 431 15.06 14.00 9.55
C GLU A 431 15.13 12.52 9.96
N VAL A 432 15.93 12.21 10.97
CA VAL A 432 16.00 10.85 11.53
C VAL A 432 14.77 10.59 12.38
N ILE A 433 13.89 9.67 11.95
CA ILE A 433 12.68 9.28 12.66
C ILE A 433 12.80 7.95 13.41
N GLU A 434 13.84 7.16 13.09
CA GLU A 434 14.22 5.96 13.83
C GLU A 434 15.76 5.83 13.87
N ARG A 435 16.30 5.44 15.02
CA ARG A 435 17.72 5.14 15.18
C ARG A 435 17.93 4.07 16.26
N GLY A 436 18.76 3.06 15.95
CA GLY A 436 19.14 2.01 16.91
C GLY A 436 17.93 1.27 17.50
N GLY A 437 16.91 1.01 16.71
CA GLY A 437 15.68 0.38 17.15
C GLY A 437 14.78 1.27 18.02
N LYS A 438 14.92 2.61 17.97
CA LYS A 438 14.07 3.56 18.74
C LYS A 438 13.48 4.61 17.82
N LEU A 439 12.17 4.80 17.90
CA LEU A 439 11.49 5.92 17.29
C LEU A 439 11.87 7.21 18.01
N THR A 440 12.17 8.26 17.25
CA THR A 440 12.73 9.51 17.81
C THR A 440 11.65 10.53 18.20
N ARG A 441 10.44 10.37 17.65
CA ARG A 441 9.37 11.38 17.76
C ARG A 441 8.23 10.98 18.68
N ILE A 442 8.09 9.70 19.01
CA ILE A 442 7.02 9.16 19.85
C ILE A 442 7.57 8.22 20.91
N ASP A 443 6.84 8.07 22.01
CA ASP A 443 7.06 7.01 23.00
C ASP A 443 6.27 5.76 22.59
N GLU A 444 6.95 4.83 21.92
CA GLU A 444 6.35 3.60 21.42
C GLU A 444 5.74 2.74 22.54
N ALA A 445 6.39 2.68 23.70
CA ALA A 445 5.89 1.87 24.82
C ALA A 445 4.57 2.42 25.35
N ALA A 446 4.48 3.73 25.52
CA ALA A 446 3.24 4.41 25.93
C ALA A 446 2.12 4.19 24.89
N ILE A 447 2.42 4.29 23.59
CA ILE A 447 1.44 4.05 22.52
C ILE A 447 0.95 2.59 22.55
N ILE A 448 1.81 1.61 22.76
CA ILE A 448 1.43 0.19 22.86
C ILE A 448 0.47 -0.02 24.04
N ASP A 449 0.72 0.59 25.17
CA ASP A 449 -0.16 0.47 26.35
C ASP A 449 -1.53 1.11 26.08
N GLU A 450 -1.58 2.29 25.47
CA GLU A 450 -2.84 2.92 25.05
C GLU A 450 -3.61 2.07 24.01
N ILE A 451 -2.90 1.43 23.05
CA ILE A 451 -3.52 0.51 22.07
C ILE A 451 -4.19 -0.67 22.78
N ARG A 452 -3.54 -1.26 23.79
CA ARG A 452 -4.11 -2.37 24.57
C ARG A 452 -5.37 -1.94 25.33
N GLU A 453 -5.35 -0.75 25.95
CA GLU A 453 -6.51 -0.19 26.64
C GLU A 453 -7.65 0.11 25.66
N ALA A 454 -7.37 0.75 24.52
CA ALA A 454 -8.34 1.00 23.47
C ALA A 454 -8.96 -0.29 22.95
N HIS A 455 -8.15 -1.30 22.66
CA HIS A 455 -8.62 -2.60 22.20
C HIS A 455 -9.56 -3.25 23.22
N SER A 456 -9.23 -3.21 24.52
CA SER A 456 -10.09 -3.77 25.59
C SER A 456 -11.50 -3.13 25.62
N ARG A 457 -11.63 -1.84 25.26
CA ARG A 457 -12.93 -1.17 25.16
C ARG A 457 -13.69 -1.50 23.89
N ILE A 458 -12.98 -1.73 22.78
CA ILE A 458 -13.54 -1.92 21.44
C ILE A 458 -13.86 -3.40 21.16
N GLU A 459 -13.11 -4.34 21.76
CA GLU A 459 -13.21 -5.77 21.53
C GLU A 459 -14.64 -6.34 21.68
N PRO A 460 -15.45 -5.98 22.67
CA PRO A 460 -16.82 -6.47 22.77
C PRO A 460 -17.69 -6.09 21.56
N GLN A 461 -17.46 -4.93 20.95
CA GLN A 461 -18.16 -4.49 19.74
C GLN A 461 -17.68 -5.26 18.51
N LEU A 462 -16.35 -5.51 18.40
CA LEU A 462 -15.78 -6.33 17.33
C LEU A 462 -16.36 -7.75 17.37
N SER A 463 -16.38 -8.38 18.54
CA SER A 463 -16.94 -9.72 18.71
C SER A 463 -18.44 -9.78 18.43
N ALA A 464 -19.21 -8.78 18.85
CA ALA A 464 -20.63 -8.68 18.52
C ALA A 464 -20.86 -8.50 17.01
N SER A 465 -20.02 -7.75 16.31
CA SER A 465 -20.12 -7.57 14.86
C SER A 465 -19.88 -8.85 14.07
N GLU A 466 -19.03 -9.75 14.57
CA GLU A 466 -18.76 -11.04 13.93
C GLU A 466 -20.00 -11.93 13.90
N ILE A 467 -20.87 -11.87 14.91
CA ILE A 467 -22.16 -12.58 14.92
C ILE A 467 -23.07 -12.10 13.80
N ASP A 468 -23.12 -10.78 13.57
CA ASP A 468 -23.89 -10.23 12.45
C ASP A 468 -23.34 -10.70 11.09
N VAL A 469 -22.02 -10.82 10.96
CA VAL A 469 -21.36 -11.33 9.74
C VAL A 469 -21.67 -12.80 9.50
N GLU A 470 -21.71 -13.64 10.52
CA GLU A 470 -22.06 -15.07 10.39
C GLU A 470 -23.46 -15.27 9.76
N ARG A 471 -24.38 -14.32 9.97
CA ARG A 471 -25.72 -14.34 9.37
C ARG A 471 -25.70 -14.13 7.85
N ILE A 472 -24.77 -13.32 7.35
CA ILE A 472 -24.66 -12.99 5.91
C ILE A 472 -23.66 -13.86 5.16
N SER A 473 -22.67 -14.43 5.83
CA SER A 473 -21.57 -15.23 5.25
C SER A 473 -22.06 -16.37 4.34
N PRO A 474 -23.12 -17.16 4.68
CA PRO A 474 -23.60 -18.21 3.78
C PRO A 474 -24.08 -17.73 2.41
N HIS A 475 -24.57 -16.48 2.31
CA HIS A 475 -25.00 -15.88 1.05
C HIS A 475 -23.80 -15.49 0.19
N TYR A 476 -22.78 -14.86 0.80
CA TYR A 476 -21.50 -14.56 0.12
C TYR A 476 -20.77 -15.83 -0.31
N GLU A 477 -20.79 -16.90 0.50
CA GLU A 477 -20.18 -18.19 0.15
C GLU A 477 -20.82 -18.78 -1.12
N ARG A 478 -22.16 -18.72 -1.28
CA ARG A 478 -22.83 -19.19 -2.49
C ARG A 478 -22.45 -18.36 -3.71
N ILE A 479 -22.39 -17.02 -3.57
CA ILE A 479 -21.91 -16.14 -4.64
C ILE A 479 -20.48 -16.45 -5.01
N PHE A 480 -19.58 -16.61 -4.02
CA PHE A 480 -18.19 -16.97 -4.24
C PHE A 480 -18.08 -18.26 -5.04
N ARG A 481 -18.74 -19.35 -4.60
CA ARG A 481 -18.71 -20.64 -5.30
C ARG A 481 -19.26 -20.53 -6.73
N ARG A 482 -20.34 -19.80 -6.92
CA ARG A 482 -20.91 -19.56 -8.25
C ARG A 482 -19.92 -18.87 -9.18
N CYS A 483 -19.23 -17.84 -8.71
CA CYS A 483 -18.20 -17.15 -9.49
C CYS A 483 -16.97 -18.05 -9.81
N GLN A 484 -16.63 -19.01 -8.93
CA GLN A 484 -15.56 -19.97 -9.24
C GLN A 484 -15.91 -20.90 -10.41
N CYS A 485 -17.19 -21.17 -10.65
CA CYS A 485 -17.68 -22.04 -11.73
C CYS A 485 -17.95 -21.30 -13.05
N MET A 486 -17.93 -19.96 -13.07
CA MET A 486 -18.17 -19.20 -14.30
C MET A 486 -16.95 -19.14 -15.20
N ASP A 487 -17.15 -19.15 -16.50
CA ASP A 487 -16.07 -18.99 -17.47
C ASP A 487 -15.50 -17.57 -17.43
N ILE A 488 -14.20 -17.47 -17.53
CA ILE A 488 -13.44 -16.22 -17.76
C ILE A 488 -12.60 -16.39 -19.04
N ALA A 489 -12.01 -15.32 -19.53
CA ALA A 489 -11.18 -15.38 -20.73
C ALA A 489 -10.09 -16.45 -20.60
N ALA A 490 -10.01 -17.35 -21.61
CA ALA A 490 -9.14 -18.53 -21.58
C ALA A 490 -7.65 -18.17 -21.55
N ASP A 491 -7.29 -16.97 -22.01
CA ASP A 491 -5.93 -16.42 -22.02
C ASP A 491 -5.60 -15.60 -20.76
N THR A 492 -6.49 -15.58 -19.75
CA THR A 492 -6.19 -15.00 -18.43
C THR A 492 -4.98 -15.71 -17.83
N TYR A 493 -3.99 -14.94 -17.37
CA TYR A 493 -2.82 -15.50 -16.69
C TYR A 493 -3.25 -16.32 -15.47
N PRO A 494 -2.64 -17.52 -15.27
CA PRO A 494 -3.01 -18.37 -14.15
C PRO A 494 -2.66 -17.68 -12.83
N ALA A 495 -3.66 -17.23 -12.09
CA ALA A 495 -3.49 -16.54 -10.80
C ALA A 495 -3.30 -17.52 -9.65
N ARG A 496 -3.82 -18.75 -9.76
CA ARG A 496 -3.69 -19.84 -8.79
C ARG A 496 -3.16 -21.10 -9.48
N PHE A 497 -2.59 -22.01 -8.69
CA PHE A 497 -2.27 -23.35 -9.20
C PHE A 497 -3.60 -24.08 -9.49
N SER A 498 -3.72 -24.66 -10.70
CA SER A 498 -4.83 -25.57 -11.03
C SER A 498 -4.62 -26.92 -10.29
N HIS A 499 -5.68 -27.42 -9.72
CA HIS A 499 -5.71 -28.80 -9.20
C HIS A 499 -5.76 -29.79 -10.35
#